data_6d4e7091536f1be49d344f8fb631fb12
#
_entry.id   6d4e7091536f1be49d344f8fb631fb12
#
_cell.length_a   1.000
_cell.length_b   1.000
_cell.length_c   1.000
_cell.angle_alpha   90.00
_cell.angle_beta   90.00
_cell.angle_gamma   90.00
#
_symmetry.space_group_name_H-M   'P 1'
#
loop_
_entity.id
_entity.type
_entity.pdbx_description
1 polymer ?
#
loop_
_entity_poly.entity_id
_entity_poly.type
_entity_poly.pdbx_seq_one_letter_code
_entity_poly.pdbx_strand_id
1 'polypeptide(L)'
;MPSPNNPTRRLTVLAMLAAVAFVLSWLDSLIPLSGALPGAKLGLANRAVLAGLYRLGPGPGALLCLLKILLATFLFGNAYSFFYSLGGGLLSFVAMALTYRRCSPLFVSLLGGMLHNVGQVLVAMAVLETPGLVAYLPVLLLCGMGAGCAVGLAGGILVARCRRALHGTPDSQEK
;
A
#
# COMPACT_ATOMS: atom_id res chain seq x y z
N MET A 1 10.57 25.30 -16.57
CA MET A 1 10.04 24.20 -15.74
C MET A 1 11.12 23.15 -15.58
N PRO A 2 11.45 22.68 -14.38
CA PRO A 2 12.49 21.65 -14.20
C PRO A 2 12.04 20.36 -14.87
N SER A 3 12.97 19.69 -15.53
CA SER A 3 12.72 18.46 -16.28
C SER A 3 12.12 17.36 -15.41
N PRO A 4 11.21 16.50 -15.93
CA PRO A 4 10.59 15.42 -15.16
C PRO A 4 11.59 14.38 -14.64
N ASN A 5 12.82 14.40 -15.14
CA ASN A 5 13.91 13.49 -14.77
C ASN A 5 14.90 14.04 -13.75
N ASN A 6 14.61 15.15 -13.08
CA ASN A 6 15.51 15.70 -12.07
C ASN A 6 15.64 14.70 -10.89
N PRO A 7 16.86 14.21 -10.56
CA PRO A 7 17.08 13.24 -9.50
C PRO A 7 16.62 13.74 -8.13
N THR A 8 16.79 15.02 -7.84
CA THR A 8 16.32 15.65 -6.59
C THR A 8 14.81 15.55 -6.45
N ARG A 9 14.04 15.83 -7.52
CA ARG A 9 12.57 15.71 -7.51
C ARG A 9 12.12 14.26 -7.29
N ARG A 10 12.81 13.31 -7.91
CA ARG A 10 12.49 11.88 -7.71
C ARG A 10 12.75 11.44 -6.28
N LEU A 11 13.84 11.89 -5.68
CA LEU A 11 14.17 11.63 -4.28
C LEU A 11 13.16 12.27 -3.32
N THR A 12 12.76 13.52 -3.58
CA THR A 12 11.72 14.19 -2.77
C THR A 12 10.38 13.44 -2.82
N VAL A 13 9.93 13.02 -4.01
CA VAL A 13 8.68 12.25 -4.15
C VAL A 13 8.79 10.91 -3.45
N LEU A 14 9.94 10.23 -3.54
CA LEU A 14 10.17 8.96 -2.84
C LEU A 14 10.11 9.15 -1.31
N ALA A 15 10.76 10.18 -0.79
CA ALA A 15 10.75 10.51 0.64
C ALA A 15 9.33 10.84 1.14
N MET A 16 8.57 11.64 0.38
CA MET A 16 7.17 11.94 0.71
C MET A 16 6.30 10.68 0.72
N LEU A 17 6.44 9.80 -0.27
CA LEU A 17 5.70 8.54 -0.33
C LEU A 17 6.12 7.59 0.79
N ALA A 18 7.39 7.58 1.19
CA ALA A 18 7.86 6.81 2.34
C ALA A 18 7.24 7.31 3.65
N ALA A 19 7.16 8.63 3.85
CA ALA A 19 6.49 9.23 5.00
C ALA A 19 4.99 8.87 5.03
N VAL A 20 4.30 8.95 3.89
CA VAL A 20 2.89 8.53 3.79
C VAL A 20 2.74 7.03 4.06
N ALA A 21 3.62 6.18 3.51
CA ALA A 21 3.60 4.75 3.77
C ALA A 21 3.80 4.44 5.25
N PHE A 22 4.67 5.20 5.92
CA PHE A 22 4.92 5.08 7.34
C PHE A 22 3.68 5.42 8.18
N VAL A 23 3.05 6.57 7.92
CA VAL A 23 1.80 6.98 8.61
C VAL A 23 0.68 5.95 8.39
N LEU A 24 0.51 5.47 7.16
CA LEU A 24 -0.48 4.43 6.85
C LEU A 24 -0.16 3.09 7.54
N SER A 25 1.12 2.73 7.69
CA SER A 25 1.54 1.54 8.44
C SER A 25 1.28 1.68 9.93
N TRP A 26 1.44 2.89 10.47
CA TRP A 26 1.08 3.19 11.85
C TRP A 26 -0.44 3.06 12.06
N LEU A 27 -1.25 3.64 11.21
CA LEU A 27 -2.71 3.48 11.24
C LEU A 27 -3.13 2.01 11.12
N ASP A 28 -2.48 1.24 10.24
CA ASP A 28 -2.67 -0.21 10.13
C ASP A 28 -2.39 -0.94 11.45
N SER A 29 -1.41 -0.46 12.22
CA SER A 29 -1.04 -1.07 13.50
C SER A 29 -2.05 -0.80 14.63
N LEU A 30 -2.84 0.26 14.49
CA LEU A 30 -3.89 0.62 15.45
C LEU A 30 -5.18 -0.19 15.27
N ILE A 31 -5.36 -0.83 14.11
CA ILE A 31 -6.54 -1.62 13.80
C ILE A 31 -6.23 -3.08 14.18
N PRO A 32 -6.74 -3.58 15.31
CA PRO A 32 -6.43 -4.94 15.74
C PRO A 32 -7.23 -5.95 14.89
N LEU A 33 -6.62 -6.48 13.84
CA LEU A 33 -7.07 -7.72 13.21
C LEU A 33 -6.63 -8.95 14.03
N SER A 34 -6.12 -8.70 15.22
CA SER A 34 -5.49 -9.64 16.15
C SER A 34 -6.43 -10.75 16.64
N GLY A 35 -7.73 -10.65 16.42
CA GLY A 35 -8.65 -11.77 16.68
C GLY A 35 -8.50 -12.95 15.69
N ALA A 36 -7.98 -12.69 14.49
CA ALA A 36 -7.81 -13.70 13.45
C ALA A 36 -6.33 -14.13 13.30
N LEU A 37 -5.40 -13.17 13.26
CA LEU A 37 -3.97 -13.42 13.07
C LEU A 37 -3.14 -12.35 13.79
N PRO A 38 -2.40 -12.70 14.86
CA PRO A 38 -1.50 -11.77 15.53
C PRO A 38 -0.44 -11.22 14.57
N GLY A 39 -0.41 -9.90 14.38
CA GLY A 39 0.55 -9.24 13.50
C GLY A 39 0.10 -9.07 12.03
N ALA A 40 -1.09 -9.58 11.65
CA ALA A 40 -1.67 -9.31 10.34
C ALA A 40 -2.08 -7.84 10.21
N LYS A 41 -1.92 -7.27 9.01
CA LYS A 41 -2.20 -5.86 8.71
C LYS A 41 -3.09 -5.77 7.47
N LEU A 42 -3.97 -4.76 7.42
CA LEU A 42 -4.88 -4.52 6.29
C LEU A 42 -4.16 -4.16 4.98
N GLY A 43 -2.90 -3.72 5.07
CA GLY A 43 -2.12 -3.34 3.90
C GLY A 43 -2.43 -1.94 3.36
N LEU A 44 -2.93 -1.03 4.19
CA LEU A 44 -3.21 0.37 3.81
C LEU A 44 -1.97 1.04 3.18
N ALA A 45 -0.79 0.76 3.69
CA ALA A 45 0.46 1.29 3.19
C ALA A 45 0.85 0.81 1.76
N ASN A 46 0.22 -0.26 1.23
CA ASN A 46 0.44 -0.71 -0.15
C ASN A 46 0.07 0.34 -1.19
N ARG A 47 -0.79 1.31 -0.83
CA ARG A 47 -1.15 2.40 -1.74
C ARG A 47 -0.06 3.41 -1.97
N ALA A 48 0.74 3.70 -0.97
CA ALA A 48 1.93 4.51 -1.17
C ALA A 48 2.91 3.81 -2.11
N VAL A 49 3.04 2.48 -1.99
CA VAL A 49 3.83 1.64 -2.90
C VAL A 49 3.25 1.69 -4.32
N LEU A 50 1.95 1.57 -4.48
CA LEU A 50 1.26 1.69 -5.76
C LEU A 50 1.49 3.07 -6.40
N ALA A 51 1.35 4.15 -5.63
CA ALA A 51 1.64 5.50 -6.11
C ALA A 51 3.10 5.67 -6.54
N GLY A 52 4.04 5.07 -5.80
CA GLY A 52 5.46 5.01 -6.16
C GLY A 52 5.69 4.26 -7.47
N LEU A 53 5.04 3.12 -7.64
CA LEU A 53 5.11 2.31 -8.85
C LEU A 53 4.64 3.07 -10.10
N TYR A 54 3.50 3.79 -10.01
CA TYR A 54 2.98 4.59 -11.13
C TYR A 54 3.78 5.86 -11.42
N ARG A 55 4.36 6.50 -10.38
CA ARG A 55 5.07 7.79 -10.54
C ARG A 55 6.56 7.67 -10.79
N LEU A 56 7.20 6.68 -10.19
CA LEU A 56 8.65 6.54 -10.17
C LEU A 56 9.14 5.28 -10.90
N GLY A 57 8.22 4.33 -11.15
CA GLY A 57 8.53 3.05 -11.79
C GLY A 57 8.83 1.91 -10.81
N PRO A 58 9.13 0.70 -11.32
CA PRO A 58 9.22 -0.51 -10.50
C PRO A 58 10.40 -0.51 -9.51
N GLY A 59 11.56 0.02 -9.88
CA GLY A 59 12.73 0.06 -8.99
C GLY A 59 12.49 0.86 -7.71
N PRO A 60 12.14 2.16 -7.80
CA PRO A 60 11.78 2.96 -6.63
C PRO A 60 10.53 2.44 -5.89
N GLY A 61 9.57 1.84 -6.61
CA GLY A 61 8.42 1.17 -6.00
C GLY A 61 8.81 -0.02 -5.12
N ALA A 62 9.76 -0.85 -5.57
CA ALA A 62 10.32 -1.95 -4.80
C ALA A 62 11.05 -1.45 -3.54
N LEU A 63 11.88 -0.41 -3.70
CA LEU A 63 12.56 0.22 -2.57
C LEU A 63 11.56 0.75 -1.54
N LEU A 64 10.49 1.40 -1.98
CA LEU A 64 9.44 1.89 -1.10
C LEU A 64 8.70 0.75 -0.37
N CYS A 65 8.48 -0.38 -1.06
CA CYS A 65 7.90 -1.57 -0.46
C CYS A 65 8.80 -2.13 0.65
N LEU A 66 10.09 -2.23 0.43
CA LEU A 66 11.04 -2.68 1.45
C LEU A 66 11.16 -1.70 2.61
N LEU A 67 11.28 -0.41 2.34
CA LEU A 67 11.36 0.63 3.37
C LEU A 67 10.13 0.60 4.29
N LYS A 68 8.91 0.49 3.72
CA LYS A 68 7.70 0.42 4.55
C LYS A 68 7.69 -0.83 5.45
N ILE A 69 8.15 -1.98 4.95
CA ILE A 69 8.19 -3.23 5.72
C ILE A 69 9.16 -3.08 6.89
N LEU A 70 10.37 -2.61 6.61
CA LEU A 70 11.39 -2.39 7.64
C LEU A 70 10.90 -1.39 8.70
N LEU A 71 10.46 -0.19 8.29
CA LEU A 71 10.00 0.85 9.21
C LEU A 71 8.81 0.38 10.07
N ALA A 72 7.81 -0.26 9.44
CA ALA A 72 6.64 -0.75 10.15
C ALA A 72 6.97 -1.87 11.16
N THR A 73 7.95 -2.70 10.83
CA THR A 73 8.38 -3.79 11.71
C THR A 73 9.21 -3.29 12.89
N PHE A 74 10.19 -2.44 12.63
CA PHE A 74 11.06 -1.93 13.67
C PHE A 74 10.33 -1.07 14.71
N LEU A 75 9.31 -0.34 14.29
CA LEU A 75 8.62 0.64 15.16
C LEU A 75 7.33 0.12 15.77
N PHE A 76 6.61 -0.77 15.07
CA PHE A 76 5.26 -1.20 15.48
C PHE A 76 5.07 -2.72 15.43
N GLY A 77 6.11 -3.47 15.08
CA GLY A 77 6.01 -4.90 14.84
C GLY A 77 6.82 -5.75 15.80
N ASN A 78 6.80 -7.04 15.51
CA ASN A 78 7.64 -8.07 16.10
C ASN A 78 8.21 -8.95 14.95
N ALA A 79 9.04 -9.94 15.30
CA ALA A 79 9.66 -10.83 14.31
C ALA A 79 8.62 -11.52 13.40
N TYR A 80 7.51 -12.01 13.96
CA TYR A 80 6.42 -12.62 13.18
C TYR A 80 5.80 -11.64 12.19
N SER A 81 5.52 -10.42 12.66
CA SER A 81 4.99 -9.33 11.83
C SER A 81 5.92 -8.98 10.66
N PHE A 82 7.25 -9.10 10.85
CA PHE A 82 8.22 -8.93 9.77
C PHE A 82 8.02 -9.97 8.66
N PHE A 83 8.03 -11.24 9.00
CA PHE A 83 7.89 -12.32 8.02
C PHE A 83 6.56 -12.24 7.29
N TYR A 84 5.46 -11.96 8.01
CA TYR A 84 4.13 -11.80 7.38
C TYR A 84 4.10 -10.59 6.44
N SER A 85 4.64 -9.45 6.87
CA SER A 85 4.70 -8.24 6.05
C SER A 85 5.62 -8.40 4.84
N LEU A 86 6.70 -9.16 4.98
CA LEU A 86 7.63 -9.46 3.88
C LEU A 86 6.95 -10.32 2.83
N GLY A 87 6.37 -11.45 3.21
CA GLY A 87 5.67 -12.34 2.28
C GLY A 87 4.49 -11.65 1.60
N GLY A 88 3.63 -10.98 2.39
CA GLY A 88 2.50 -10.23 1.87
C GLY A 88 2.93 -9.05 0.98
N GLY A 89 3.94 -8.30 1.40
CA GLY A 89 4.45 -7.16 0.66
C GLY A 89 5.10 -7.54 -0.67
N LEU A 90 5.92 -8.57 -0.69
CA LEU A 90 6.57 -9.04 -1.92
C LEU A 90 5.56 -9.60 -2.90
N LEU A 91 4.65 -10.48 -2.45
CA LEU A 91 3.63 -11.07 -3.32
C LEU A 91 2.72 -9.98 -3.92
N SER A 92 2.27 -9.05 -3.10
CA SER A 92 1.50 -7.88 -3.52
C SER A 92 2.26 -7.01 -4.53
N PHE A 93 3.52 -6.68 -4.24
CA PHE A 93 4.33 -5.84 -5.12
C PHE A 93 4.56 -6.48 -6.49
N VAL A 94 4.92 -7.76 -6.54
CA VAL A 94 5.11 -8.48 -7.80
C VAL A 94 3.84 -8.45 -8.64
N ALA A 95 2.70 -8.75 -8.06
CA ALA A 95 1.42 -8.72 -8.78
C ALA A 95 1.08 -7.32 -9.30
N MET A 96 1.26 -6.27 -8.48
CA MET A 96 1.08 -4.89 -8.91
C MET A 96 2.05 -4.50 -10.02
N ALA A 97 3.32 -4.90 -9.93
CA ALA A 97 4.34 -4.58 -10.93
C ALA A 97 4.09 -5.28 -12.28
N LEU A 98 3.45 -6.45 -12.28
CA LEU A 98 3.08 -7.15 -13.51
C LEU A 98 1.84 -6.56 -14.18
N THR A 99 0.93 -5.99 -13.39
CA THR A 99 -0.40 -5.58 -13.88
C THR A 99 -0.56 -4.07 -14.08
N TYR A 100 0.26 -3.21 -13.44
CA TYR A 100 0.07 -1.75 -13.39
C TYR A 100 0.02 -1.05 -14.75
N ARG A 101 0.64 -1.62 -15.78
CA ARG A 101 0.63 -1.06 -17.15
C ARG A 101 -0.58 -1.49 -17.99
N ARG A 102 -1.29 -2.54 -17.56
CA ARG A 102 -2.35 -3.18 -18.35
C ARG A 102 -3.74 -3.01 -17.75
N CYS A 103 -3.81 -2.75 -16.44
CA CYS A 103 -5.05 -2.70 -15.67
C CYS A 103 -5.28 -1.30 -15.07
N SER A 104 -6.53 -1.01 -14.71
CA SER A 104 -6.86 0.23 -14.03
C SER A 104 -6.19 0.31 -12.65
N PRO A 105 -5.81 1.51 -12.16
CA PRO A 105 -5.19 1.67 -10.85
C PRO A 105 -6.02 1.10 -9.70
N LEU A 106 -7.34 1.15 -9.82
CA LEU A 106 -8.25 0.56 -8.82
C LEU A 106 -8.11 -0.96 -8.79
N PHE A 107 -8.13 -1.62 -9.94
CA PHE A 107 -7.95 -3.07 -10.03
C PHE A 107 -6.59 -3.51 -9.48
N VAL A 108 -5.51 -2.81 -9.85
CA VAL A 108 -4.16 -3.10 -9.36
C VAL A 108 -4.07 -2.91 -7.84
N SER A 109 -4.76 -1.91 -7.30
CA SER A 109 -4.84 -1.68 -5.85
C SER A 109 -5.58 -2.79 -5.11
N LEU A 110 -6.73 -3.22 -5.65
CA LEU A 110 -7.51 -4.32 -5.08
C LEU A 110 -6.72 -5.63 -5.11
N LEU A 111 -6.13 -5.96 -6.26
CA LEU A 111 -5.28 -7.13 -6.43
C LEU A 111 -4.10 -7.12 -5.46
N GLY A 112 -3.44 -5.97 -5.32
CA GLY A 112 -2.35 -5.80 -4.37
C GLY A 112 -2.76 -6.02 -2.92
N GLY A 113 -3.93 -5.50 -2.50
CA GLY A 113 -4.48 -5.71 -1.16
C GLY A 113 -4.83 -7.17 -0.89
N MET A 114 -5.51 -7.81 -1.83
CA MET A 114 -5.86 -9.24 -1.73
C MET A 114 -4.62 -10.12 -1.60
N LEU A 115 -3.65 -9.95 -2.51
CA LEU A 115 -2.43 -10.77 -2.52
C LEU A 115 -1.50 -10.44 -1.33
N HIS A 116 -1.57 -9.24 -0.78
CA HIS A 116 -0.91 -8.94 0.48
C HIS A 116 -1.43 -9.83 1.61
N ASN A 117 -2.73 -9.95 1.76
CA ASN A 117 -3.35 -10.81 2.78
C ASN A 117 -3.09 -12.31 2.52
N VAL A 118 -3.16 -12.73 1.25
CA VAL A 118 -2.80 -14.11 0.86
C VAL A 118 -1.36 -14.41 1.28
N GLY A 119 -0.41 -13.54 0.95
CA GLY A 119 1.00 -13.73 1.29
C GLY A 119 1.25 -13.76 2.80
N GLN A 120 0.53 -12.93 3.57
CA GLN A 120 0.60 -12.97 5.04
C GLN A 120 0.12 -14.32 5.59
N VAL A 121 -1.03 -14.82 5.13
CA VAL A 121 -1.59 -16.11 5.59
C VAL A 121 -0.68 -17.27 5.21
N LEU A 122 -0.14 -17.28 3.99
CA LEU A 122 0.79 -18.33 3.54
C LEU A 122 2.02 -18.40 4.43
N VAL A 123 2.64 -17.25 4.72
CA VAL A 123 3.80 -17.20 5.63
C VAL A 123 3.40 -17.56 7.05
N ALA A 124 2.24 -17.11 7.54
CA ALA A 124 1.75 -17.46 8.88
C ALA A 124 1.53 -18.96 9.02
N MET A 125 0.93 -19.62 8.03
CA MET A 125 0.76 -21.09 8.02
C MET A 125 2.11 -21.81 8.09
N ALA A 126 3.11 -21.33 7.34
CA ALA A 126 4.43 -21.95 7.32
C ALA A 126 5.19 -21.73 8.65
N VAL A 127 5.10 -20.54 9.24
CA VAL A 127 5.84 -20.18 10.46
C VAL A 127 5.18 -20.75 11.71
N LEU A 128 3.85 -20.85 11.74
CA LEU A 128 3.09 -21.36 12.91
C LEU A 128 2.74 -22.84 12.77
N GLU A 129 3.13 -23.49 11.67
CA GLU A 129 2.79 -24.88 11.36
C GLU A 129 1.30 -25.20 11.50
N THR A 130 0.43 -24.22 11.23
CA THR A 130 -1.01 -24.29 11.43
C THR A 130 -1.77 -24.11 10.11
N PRO A 131 -2.03 -25.18 9.34
CA PRO A 131 -2.75 -25.10 8.05
C PRO A 131 -4.18 -24.55 8.18
N GLY A 132 -4.80 -24.68 9.35
CA GLY A 132 -6.16 -24.20 9.62
C GLY A 132 -6.32 -22.68 9.47
N LEU A 133 -5.23 -21.92 9.43
CA LEU A 133 -5.25 -20.46 9.22
C LEU A 133 -5.83 -20.07 7.85
N VAL A 134 -5.88 -20.98 6.89
CA VAL A 134 -6.54 -20.75 5.60
C VAL A 134 -8.02 -20.37 5.76
N ALA A 135 -8.69 -20.83 6.82
CA ALA A 135 -10.08 -20.50 7.11
C ALA A 135 -10.32 -19.00 7.37
N TYR A 136 -9.28 -18.24 7.78
CA TYR A 136 -9.38 -16.79 7.97
C TYR A 136 -9.20 -15.99 6.67
N LEU A 137 -8.73 -16.64 5.61
CA LEU A 137 -8.43 -16.00 4.33
C LEU A 137 -9.64 -15.28 3.71
N PRO A 138 -10.86 -15.83 3.68
CA PRO A 138 -12.03 -15.14 3.14
C PRO A 138 -12.34 -13.82 3.88
N VAL A 139 -12.24 -13.81 5.21
CA VAL A 139 -12.48 -12.62 6.03
C VAL A 139 -11.42 -11.57 5.78
N LEU A 140 -10.14 -11.98 5.72
CA LEU A 140 -9.03 -11.07 5.44
C LEU A 140 -9.10 -10.49 4.01
N LEU A 141 -9.55 -11.27 3.03
CA LEU A 141 -9.76 -10.78 1.66
C LEU A 141 -10.85 -9.70 1.63
N LEU A 142 -11.99 -9.93 2.28
CA LEU A 142 -13.08 -8.95 2.38
C LEU A 142 -12.61 -7.67 3.10
N CYS A 143 -11.88 -7.80 4.21
CA CYS A 143 -11.31 -6.67 4.91
C CYS A 143 -10.30 -5.90 4.04
N GLY A 144 -9.42 -6.60 3.33
CA GLY A 144 -8.45 -6.01 2.41
C GLY A 144 -9.11 -5.28 1.24
N MET A 145 -10.19 -5.84 0.68
CA MET A 145 -10.99 -5.18 -0.35
C MET A 145 -11.68 -3.93 0.19
N GLY A 146 -12.33 -4.02 1.36
CA GLY A 146 -13.01 -2.89 2.00
C GLY A 146 -12.04 -1.74 2.33
N ALA A 147 -10.92 -2.04 2.96
CA ALA A 147 -9.85 -1.07 3.20
C ALA A 147 -9.32 -0.51 1.87
N GLY A 148 -9.14 -1.40 0.88
CA GLY A 148 -8.78 -1.08 -0.49
C GLY A 148 -9.70 -0.05 -1.11
N CYS A 149 -10.99 -0.21 -1.03
CA CYS A 149 -11.99 0.73 -1.55
C CYS A 149 -12.01 2.05 -0.76
N ALA A 150 -12.05 1.98 0.57
CA ALA A 150 -12.16 3.16 1.44
C ALA A 150 -11.01 4.17 1.20
N VAL A 151 -9.77 3.69 1.20
CA VAL A 151 -8.60 4.56 0.95
C VAL A 151 -8.52 4.98 -0.53
N GLY A 152 -9.02 4.17 -1.49
CA GLY A 152 -9.11 4.56 -2.92
C GLY A 152 -10.01 5.74 -3.14
N LEU A 153 -11.18 5.71 -2.52
CA LEU A 153 -12.13 6.80 -2.55
C LEU A 153 -11.56 8.05 -1.88
N ALA A 154 -11.00 7.91 -0.67
CA ALA A 154 -10.38 9.03 0.04
C ALA A 154 -9.22 9.66 -0.73
N GLY A 155 -8.34 8.84 -1.31
CA GLY A 155 -7.23 9.30 -2.14
C GLY A 155 -7.70 10.00 -3.41
N GLY A 156 -8.74 9.48 -4.08
CA GLY A 156 -9.36 10.11 -5.24
C GLY A 156 -9.93 11.50 -4.93
N ILE A 157 -10.64 11.63 -3.82
CA ILE A 157 -11.21 12.91 -3.35
C ILE A 157 -10.10 13.91 -3.04
N LEU A 158 -9.04 13.48 -2.35
CA LEU A 158 -7.92 14.35 -1.98
C LEU A 158 -7.18 14.86 -3.24
N VAL A 159 -6.89 13.99 -4.20
CA VAL A 159 -6.25 14.37 -5.47
C VAL A 159 -7.13 15.32 -6.27
N ALA A 160 -8.45 15.07 -6.34
CA ALA A 160 -9.39 15.96 -7.02
C ALA A 160 -9.46 17.34 -6.37
N ARG A 161 -9.47 17.43 -5.03
CA ARG A 161 -9.45 18.70 -4.29
C ARG A 161 -8.15 19.48 -4.48
N CYS A 162 -7.00 18.79 -4.36
CA CYS A 162 -5.70 19.41 -4.60
C CYS A 162 -5.57 19.94 -6.05
N ARG A 163 -6.09 19.20 -7.03
CA ARG A 163 -6.08 19.63 -8.43
C ARG A 163 -6.94 20.89 -8.65
N ARG A 164 -8.13 20.96 -8.02
CA ARG A 164 -9.00 22.16 -8.08
C ARG A 164 -8.33 23.36 -7.39
N ALA A 165 -7.69 23.17 -6.25
CA ALA A 165 -6.98 24.24 -5.55
C ALA A 165 -5.76 24.78 -6.30
N LEU A 166 -5.08 23.93 -7.08
CA LEU A 166 -3.90 24.32 -7.87
C LEU A 166 -4.22 24.92 -9.23
N HIS A 167 -5.41 24.65 -9.79
CA HIS A 167 -5.77 25.11 -11.14
C HIS A 167 -6.86 26.16 -11.18
N GLY A 168 -7.33 26.66 -10.03
CA GLY A 168 -8.39 27.67 -9.96
C GLY A 168 -9.69 27.20 -10.65
N THR A 169 -10.83 27.56 -10.12
CA THR A 169 -12.09 27.39 -10.86
C THR A 169 -12.07 28.27 -12.11
N PRO A 170 -12.47 27.77 -13.31
CA PRO A 170 -12.50 28.58 -14.55
C PRO A 170 -13.52 29.71 -14.55
N ASP A 171 -14.20 30.00 -13.44
CA ASP A 171 -15.43 30.78 -13.43
C ASP A 171 -15.31 32.18 -12.79
N SER A 172 -14.15 32.82 -12.87
CA SER A 172 -14.00 34.21 -12.37
C SER A 172 -13.46 35.22 -13.40
N GLN A 173 -13.59 34.93 -14.70
CA GLN A 173 -13.19 35.90 -15.76
C GLN A 173 -14.34 36.24 -16.75
N GLU A 174 -15.61 36.14 -16.30
CA GLU A 174 -16.72 36.72 -17.07
C GLU A 174 -17.71 37.44 -16.15
N LYS A 175 -17.35 38.67 -15.77
CA LYS A 175 -18.32 39.75 -15.45
C LYS A 175 -17.61 41.11 -15.60
#